data_8cc3241e44a266902c095d7e283398d9
#
_entry.id   8cc3241e44a266902c095d7e283398d9
#
_cell.length_a   1.000
_cell.length_b   1.000
_cell.length_c   1.000
_cell.angle_alpha   90.00
_cell.angle_beta   90.00
_cell.angle_gamma   90.00
#
_symmetry.space_group_name_H-M   'P 1'
#
loop_
_entity.id
_entity.type
_entity.pdbx_description
1 polymer ?
#
loop_
_entity_poly.entity_id
_entity_poly.type
_entity_poly.pdbx_seq_one_letter_code
_entity_poly.pdbx_strand_id
1 'polypeptide(L)'
;MMTSERFQEITGRYAALRIAVVGDYSCDRYLEIDPAKTETSIETGLPVHNVTRVRAQPGASGTVLSNLAALGVGELWPVGFCGCDGEGYELYRALEQTPGVRMKYFFESEDQRTFTYCKPLMMHLDQPPEELNRLDSKNWHPTPVNLQHQLANAVRSLADQVDAIIVLDQADAPETGVVAQSLLDVLAKIKDNTLIVGDSRRGLKDWPSIIYKMNAAELAQLTDQTSEPEQAARTLAAQTGRPVFVSLGEHGIVGAQPDGHSENRLTLPVSG
;
A
#
# COMPACT_ATOMS: atom_id res chain seq x y z
N MET A 1 -1.28 -27.82 8.80
CA MET A 1 -1.64 -26.81 9.83
C MET A 1 -0.34 -26.29 10.43
N MET A 2 -0.19 -24.96 10.58
CA MET A 2 1.02 -24.37 11.19
C MET A 2 1.09 -24.72 12.68
N THR A 3 2.23 -25.26 13.12
CA THR A 3 2.47 -25.52 14.56
C THR A 3 2.96 -24.26 15.25
N SER A 4 2.79 -24.17 16.59
CA SER A 4 3.29 -23.04 17.38
C SER A 4 4.81 -22.87 17.25
N GLU A 5 5.56 -23.97 17.19
CA GLU A 5 7.03 -23.94 16.99
C GLU A 5 7.38 -23.32 15.64
N ARG A 6 6.69 -23.75 14.57
CA ARG A 6 6.95 -23.19 13.21
C ARG A 6 6.56 -21.72 13.12
N PHE A 7 5.49 -21.33 13.80
CA PHE A 7 5.11 -19.90 13.91
C PHE A 7 6.21 -19.09 14.60
N GLN A 8 6.71 -19.57 15.76
CA GLN A 8 7.79 -18.90 16.49
C GLN A 8 9.11 -18.85 15.69
N GLU A 9 9.44 -19.92 14.97
CA GLU A 9 10.61 -19.95 14.09
C GLU A 9 10.51 -18.86 12.99
N ILE A 10 9.34 -18.72 12.36
CA ILE A 10 9.12 -17.73 11.30
C ILE A 10 9.18 -16.32 11.86
N THR A 11 8.41 -16.05 12.91
CA THR A 11 8.30 -14.69 13.49
C THR A 11 9.60 -14.26 14.18
N GLY A 12 10.36 -15.18 14.74
CA GLY A 12 11.67 -14.90 15.32
C GLY A 12 12.72 -14.40 14.34
N ARG A 13 12.48 -14.56 13.03
CA ARG A 13 13.38 -14.04 11.96
C ARG A 13 13.04 -12.64 11.51
N TYR A 14 11.88 -12.09 11.87
CA TYR A 14 11.43 -10.79 11.34
C TYR A 14 12.39 -9.66 11.65
N ALA A 15 12.98 -9.65 12.84
CA ALA A 15 13.95 -8.63 13.26
C ALA A 15 15.25 -8.60 12.43
N ALA A 16 15.54 -9.66 11.68
CA ALA A 16 16.69 -9.72 10.79
C ALA A 16 16.36 -9.33 9.34
N LEU A 17 15.08 -9.19 9.00
CA LEU A 17 14.66 -8.89 7.64
C LEU A 17 14.83 -7.41 7.30
N ARG A 18 15.21 -7.16 6.05
CA ARG A 18 15.29 -5.84 5.40
C ARG A 18 14.30 -5.85 4.24
N ILE A 19 13.29 -4.97 4.30
CA ILE A 19 12.22 -4.95 3.30
C ILE A 19 12.08 -3.56 2.71
N ALA A 20 12.06 -3.47 1.37
CA ALA A 20 11.65 -2.25 0.68
C ALA A 20 10.14 -2.28 0.42
N VAL A 21 9.47 -1.17 0.73
CA VAL A 21 8.07 -0.93 0.37
C VAL A 21 8.05 0.18 -0.67
N VAL A 22 7.76 -0.19 -1.90
CA VAL A 22 7.80 0.66 -3.08
C VAL A 22 6.37 0.96 -3.50
N GLY A 23 6.00 2.21 -3.66
CA GLY A 23 4.65 2.52 -4.15
C GLY A 23 4.09 3.83 -3.65
N ASP A 24 2.79 4.00 -3.85
CA ASP A 24 2.10 5.23 -3.51
C ASP A 24 1.88 5.32 -2.00
N TYR A 25 2.38 6.39 -1.42
CA TYR A 25 2.18 6.75 -0.02
C TYR A 25 1.14 7.86 0.07
N SER A 26 0.19 7.72 0.97
CA SER A 26 -0.80 8.75 1.25
C SER A 26 -0.73 9.24 2.69
N CYS A 27 -1.20 10.45 2.92
CA CYS A 27 -1.53 10.97 4.24
C CYS A 27 -3.00 10.68 4.53
N ASP A 28 -3.29 9.72 5.40
CA ASP A 28 -4.64 9.50 5.91
C ASP A 28 -4.87 10.49 7.06
N ARG A 29 -5.70 11.51 6.80
CA ARG A 29 -5.89 12.64 7.69
C ARG A 29 -7.29 12.66 8.25
N TYR A 30 -7.42 12.52 9.57
CA TYR A 30 -8.68 12.50 10.30
C TYR A 30 -8.87 13.84 11.00
N LEU A 31 -9.97 14.54 10.67
CA LEU A 31 -10.35 15.82 11.27
C LEU A 31 -11.48 15.58 12.26
N GLU A 32 -11.17 15.55 13.56
CA GLU A 32 -12.15 15.34 14.62
C GLU A 32 -12.91 16.66 14.89
N ILE A 33 -14.22 16.65 14.68
CA ILE A 33 -15.13 17.78 14.77
C ILE A 33 -16.02 17.62 15.98
N ASP A 34 -16.10 18.64 16.82
CA ASP A 34 -17.03 18.68 17.95
C ASP A 34 -18.36 19.32 17.48
N PRO A 35 -19.47 18.57 17.45
CA PRO A 35 -20.76 19.10 16.99
C PRO A 35 -21.24 20.29 17.82
N ALA A 36 -20.85 20.37 19.09
CA ALA A 36 -21.23 21.51 19.99
C ALA A 36 -20.53 22.83 19.59
N LYS A 37 -19.51 22.78 18.75
CA LYS A 37 -18.75 23.94 18.24
C LYS A 37 -19.07 24.29 16.79
N THR A 38 -20.15 23.76 16.24
CA THR A 38 -20.60 24.10 14.89
C THR A 38 -21.15 25.54 14.88
N GLU A 39 -20.72 26.31 13.90
CA GLU A 39 -21.14 27.69 13.68
C GLU A 39 -21.82 27.86 12.33
N THR A 40 -22.37 29.04 12.07
CA THR A 40 -22.85 29.41 10.73
C THR A 40 -21.92 30.46 10.14
N SER A 41 -21.42 30.23 8.94
CA SER A 41 -20.62 31.23 8.22
C SER A 41 -21.42 32.49 7.96
N ILE A 42 -20.89 33.63 8.38
CA ILE A 42 -21.50 34.95 8.14
C ILE A 42 -21.52 35.26 6.64
N GLU A 43 -20.54 34.77 5.88
CA GLU A 43 -20.40 35.08 4.45
C GLU A 43 -21.33 34.23 3.58
N THR A 44 -21.48 32.94 3.91
CA THR A 44 -22.17 31.98 3.04
C THR A 44 -23.47 31.43 3.60
N GLY A 45 -23.73 31.59 4.92
CA GLY A 45 -24.87 31.00 5.61
C GLY A 45 -24.78 29.47 5.78
N LEU A 46 -23.66 28.85 5.38
CA LEU A 46 -23.46 27.41 5.50
C LEU A 46 -22.86 27.02 6.86
N PRO A 47 -23.07 25.78 7.33
CA PRO A 47 -22.44 25.27 8.54
C PRO A 47 -20.90 25.31 8.44
N VAL A 48 -20.25 25.77 9.52
CA VAL A 48 -18.80 25.71 9.72
C VAL A 48 -18.51 24.68 10.79
N HIS A 49 -17.76 23.66 10.42
CA HIS A 49 -17.32 22.61 11.32
C HIS A 49 -15.95 22.96 11.91
N ASN A 50 -15.90 23.17 13.22
CA ASN A 50 -14.66 23.48 13.92
C ASN A 50 -13.92 22.20 14.29
N VAL A 51 -12.72 22.02 13.69
CA VAL A 51 -11.85 20.87 13.96
C VAL A 51 -11.15 21.06 15.30
N THR A 52 -11.31 20.12 16.20
CA THR A 52 -10.72 20.15 17.54
C THR A 52 -9.43 19.34 17.63
N ARG A 53 -9.27 18.35 16.76
CA ARG A 53 -8.07 17.53 16.69
C ARG A 53 -7.81 17.04 15.26
N VAL A 54 -6.55 17.03 14.86
CA VAL A 54 -6.09 16.41 13.62
C VAL A 54 -5.23 15.20 13.96
N ARG A 55 -5.52 14.07 13.33
CA ARG A 55 -4.65 12.88 13.33
C ARG A 55 -4.24 12.59 11.90
N ALA A 56 -2.94 12.45 11.66
CA ALA A 56 -2.39 12.04 10.39
C ALA A 56 -1.60 10.74 10.57
N GLN A 57 -1.74 9.84 9.61
CA GLN A 57 -1.01 8.57 9.59
C GLN A 57 -0.66 8.17 8.17
N PRO A 58 0.44 7.40 7.97
CA PRO A 58 0.78 6.88 6.66
C PRO A 58 -0.28 5.91 6.15
N GLY A 59 -0.84 6.20 4.99
CA GLY A 59 -1.81 5.38 4.27
C GLY A 59 -1.21 4.70 3.03
N ALA A 60 -2.00 3.88 2.35
CA ALA A 60 -1.60 3.09 1.18
C ALA A 60 -0.33 2.26 1.45
N SER A 61 0.78 2.47 0.73
CA SER A 61 2.07 1.82 1.02
C SER A 61 2.55 2.06 2.45
N GLY A 62 2.21 3.21 3.04
CA GLY A 62 2.52 3.54 4.42
C GLY A 62 1.82 2.65 5.44
N THR A 63 0.59 2.20 5.16
CA THR A 63 -0.12 1.21 6.00
C THR A 63 0.63 -0.13 6.01
N VAL A 64 1.09 -0.61 4.85
CA VAL A 64 1.87 -1.85 4.76
C VAL A 64 3.18 -1.71 5.51
N LEU A 65 3.88 -0.58 5.35
CA LEU A 65 5.13 -0.31 6.06
C LEU A 65 4.91 -0.28 7.59
N SER A 66 3.85 0.37 8.06
CA SER A 66 3.50 0.42 9.48
C SER A 66 3.17 -0.97 10.05
N ASN A 67 2.48 -1.82 9.27
CA ASN A 67 2.20 -3.20 9.66
C ASN A 67 3.49 -4.04 9.76
N LEU A 68 4.43 -3.88 8.83
CA LEU A 68 5.73 -4.55 8.89
C LEU A 68 6.54 -4.11 10.12
N ALA A 69 6.52 -2.83 10.44
CA ALA A 69 7.14 -2.31 11.67
C ALA A 69 6.50 -2.91 12.93
N ALA A 70 5.16 -3.00 12.96
CA ALA A 70 4.42 -3.60 14.08
C ALA A 70 4.69 -5.12 14.20
N LEU A 71 4.97 -5.81 13.10
CA LEU A 71 5.41 -7.21 13.10
C LEU A 71 6.88 -7.39 13.56
N GLY A 72 7.63 -6.30 13.75
CA GLY A 72 9.00 -6.33 14.22
C GLY A 72 10.03 -6.56 13.12
N VAL A 73 9.74 -6.21 11.86
CA VAL A 73 10.74 -6.22 10.78
C VAL A 73 11.85 -5.22 11.12
N GLY A 74 13.10 -5.66 11.00
CA GLY A 74 14.25 -4.91 11.52
C GLY A 74 14.59 -3.66 10.72
N GLU A 75 14.48 -3.70 9.39
CA GLU A 75 14.83 -2.58 8.53
C GLU A 75 13.83 -2.41 7.39
N LEU A 76 13.30 -1.19 7.25
CA LEU A 76 12.25 -0.85 6.31
C LEU A 76 12.68 0.34 5.43
N TRP A 77 12.58 0.16 4.12
CA TRP A 77 12.99 1.15 3.13
C TRP A 77 11.78 1.62 2.34
N PRO A 78 11.13 2.74 2.72
CA PRO A 78 10.11 3.34 1.87
C PRO A 78 10.75 3.90 0.60
N VAL A 79 10.18 3.51 -0.55
CA VAL A 79 10.50 4.07 -1.85
C VAL A 79 9.22 4.67 -2.42
N GLY A 80 9.16 5.98 -2.44
CA GLY A 80 7.98 6.74 -2.83
C GLY A 80 8.25 8.23 -2.76
N PHE A 81 7.21 9.02 -2.82
CA PHE A 81 7.30 10.47 -2.70
C PHE A 81 6.11 11.08 -1.97
N CYS A 82 6.30 12.31 -1.50
CA CYS A 82 5.24 13.22 -1.09
C CYS A 82 5.44 14.59 -1.76
N GLY A 83 4.45 15.44 -1.69
CA GLY A 83 4.57 16.85 -2.11
C GLY A 83 5.31 17.70 -1.07
N CYS A 84 5.87 18.82 -1.50
CA CYS A 84 6.35 19.89 -0.64
C CYS A 84 5.14 20.70 -0.08
N ASP A 85 4.22 20.03 0.61
CA ASP A 85 2.99 20.58 1.18
C ASP A 85 2.81 20.17 2.64
N GLY A 86 1.76 20.70 3.30
CA GLY A 86 1.51 20.43 4.72
C GLY A 86 1.27 18.96 5.03
N GLU A 87 0.52 18.28 4.17
CA GLU A 87 0.23 16.86 4.25
C GLU A 87 1.49 16.01 4.03
N GLY A 88 2.38 16.47 3.15
CA GLY A 88 3.70 15.85 2.92
C GLY A 88 4.58 15.94 4.16
N TYR A 89 4.60 17.08 4.83
CA TYR A 89 5.30 17.23 6.10
C TYR A 89 4.75 16.27 7.17
N GLU A 90 3.43 16.15 7.30
CA GLU A 90 2.80 15.24 8.25
C GLU A 90 3.16 13.76 7.93
N LEU A 91 3.09 13.38 6.65
CA LEU A 91 3.43 12.03 6.18
C LEU A 91 4.91 11.70 6.41
N TYR A 92 5.80 12.60 5.99
CA TYR A 92 7.25 12.41 6.13
C TYR A 92 7.64 12.20 7.59
N ARG A 93 7.15 13.06 8.48
CA ARG A 93 7.39 12.96 9.93
C ARG A 93 6.87 11.65 10.53
N ALA A 94 5.70 11.20 10.11
CA ALA A 94 5.12 9.95 10.59
C ALA A 94 5.95 8.72 10.13
N LEU A 95 6.42 8.72 8.89
CA LEU A 95 7.32 7.68 8.37
C LEU A 95 8.67 7.68 9.08
N GLU A 96 9.30 8.85 9.26
CA GLU A 96 10.59 9.00 9.93
C GLU A 96 10.56 8.49 11.38
N GLN A 97 9.42 8.66 12.07
CA GLN A 97 9.23 8.19 13.45
C GLN A 97 8.91 6.71 13.57
N THR A 98 8.65 6.03 12.44
CA THR A 98 8.32 4.59 12.45
C THR A 98 9.58 3.76 12.71
N PRO A 99 9.56 2.83 13.68
CA PRO A 99 10.73 2.02 14.01
C PRO A 99 11.27 1.25 12.80
N GLY A 100 12.59 1.24 12.64
CA GLY A 100 13.27 0.51 11.56
C GLY A 100 13.28 1.20 10.19
N VAL A 101 12.58 2.32 10.03
CA VAL A 101 12.47 3.03 8.75
C VAL A 101 13.75 3.80 8.39
N ARG A 102 14.13 3.74 7.11
CA ARG A 102 15.27 4.40 6.48
C ARG A 102 14.78 5.28 5.34
N MET A 103 14.68 6.60 5.56
CA MET A 103 14.05 7.57 4.66
C MET A 103 14.86 7.91 3.39
N LYS A 104 16.04 7.31 3.17
CA LYS A 104 16.99 7.65 2.10
C LYS A 104 16.37 7.69 0.69
N TYR A 105 15.35 6.90 0.43
CA TYR A 105 14.72 6.75 -0.89
C TYR A 105 13.26 7.21 -0.89
N PHE A 106 12.88 7.99 0.10
CA PHE A 106 11.60 8.69 0.12
C PHE A 106 11.84 10.14 -0.29
N PHE A 107 11.20 10.58 -1.37
CA PHE A 107 11.49 11.86 -2.02
C PHE A 107 10.40 12.90 -1.74
N GLU A 108 10.79 14.17 -1.73
CA GLU A 108 9.85 15.29 -1.75
C GLU A 108 9.83 15.90 -3.16
N SER A 109 8.67 16.31 -3.64
CA SER A 109 8.47 16.87 -4.97
C SER A 109 7.72 18.20 -4.92
N GLU A 110 8.23 19.22 -5.60
CA GLU A 110 7.53 20.50 -5.78
C GLU A 110 6.44 20.41 -6.86
N ASP A 111 6.56 19.43 -7.78
CA ASP A 111 5.68 19.26 -8.94
C ASP A 111 4.48 18.33 -8.67
N GLN A 112 4.46 17.65 -7.52
CA GLN A 112 3.41 16.71 -7.15
C GLN A 112 2.82 17.08 -5.79
N ARG A 113 1.54 16.80 -5.62
CA ARG A 113 0.89 16.89 -4.32
C ARG A 113 1.02 15.56 -3.57
N THR A 114 0.99 15.67 -2.25
CA THR A 114 0.84 14.49 -1.40
C THR A 114 -0.55 13.87 -1.62
N PHE A 115 -0.59 12.58 -1.96
CA PHE A 115 -1.85 11.84 -1.92
C PHE A 115 -2.42 11.92 -0.51
N THR A 116 -3.63 12.46 -0.40
CA THR A 116 -4.26 12.66 0.90
C THR A 116 -5.68 12.15 0.88
N TYR A 117 -6.05 11.39 1.89
CA TYR A 117 -7.42 11.00 2.18
C TYR A 117 -7.86 11.71 3.46
N CYS A 118 -8.49 12.88 3.28
CA CYS A 118 -8.96 13.70 4.41
C CYS A 118 -10.38 13.28 4.80
N LYS A 119 -10.51 12.78 6.03
CA LYS A 119 -11.73 12.20 6.59
C LYS A 119 -12.23 13.06 7.75
N PRO A 120 -13.17 14.01 7.52
CA PRO A 120 -13.81 14.73 8.59
C PRO A 120 -14.71 13.78 9.40
N LEU A 121 -14.53 13.74 10.71
CA LEU A 121 -15.27 12.89 11.64
C LEU A 121 -16.05 13.71 12.64
N MET A 122 -17.38 13.60 12.61
CA MET A 122 -18.23 14.18 13.64
C MET A 122 -18.18 13.30 14.89
N MET A 123 -17.72 13.88 15.99
CA MET A 123 -17.47 13.16 17.24
C MET A 123 -18.69 13.32 18.16
N HIS A 124 -19.63 12.39 18.09
CA HIS A 124 -20.79 12.36 18.98
C HIS A 124 -20.45 11.74 20.34
N LEU A 125 -21.10 12.22 21.40
CA LEU A 125 -20.95 11.63 22.73
C LEU A 125 -21.59 10.23 22.73
N ASP A 126 -20.86 9.23 23.25
CA ASP A 126 -21.33 7.84 23.41
C ASP A 126 -21.76 7.15 22.10
N GLN A 127 -21.30 7.62 20.95
CA GLN A 127 -21.54 7.00 19.64
C GLN A 127 -20.22 6.85 18.85
N PRO A 128 -20.14 5.90 17.91
CA PRO A 128 -19.01 5.85 16.97
C PRO A 128 -18.92 7.15 16.18
N PRO A 129 -17.71 7.59 15.80
CA PRO A 129 -17.53 8.74 14.92
C PRO A 129 -18.29 8.56 13.60
N GLU A 130 -18.99 9.62 13.17
CA GLU A 130 -19.64 9.67 11.86
C GLU A 130 -18.70 10.29 10.83
N GLU A 131 -18.33 9.55 9.79
CA GLU A 131 -17.52 10.06 8.69
C GLU A 131 -18.39 10.90 7.76
N LEU A 132 -18.01 12.17 7.58
CA LEU A 132 -18.63 13.08 6.62
C LEU A 132 -18.01 12.89 5.23
N ASN A 133 -18.38 13.77 4.28
CA ASN A 133 -17.80 13.74 2.94
C ASN A 133 -16.28 13.91 2.99
N ARG A 134 -15.56 13.02 2.35
CA ARG A 134 -14.10 13.06 2.24
C ARG A 134 -13.65 14.18 1.33
N LEU A 135 -12.44 14.69 1.61
CA LEU A 135 -11.73 15.68 0.79
C LEU A 135 -10.38 15.07 0.39
N ASP A 136 -10.33 14.47 -0.79
CA ASP A 136 -9.14 13.76 -1.26
C ASP A 136 -8.28 14.65 -2.16
N SER A 137 -6.96 14.60 -1.97
CA SER A 137 -5.96 15.18 -2.88
C SER A 137 -5.27 14.09 -3.65
N LYS A 138 -5.25 14.20 -4.98
CA LYS A 138 -4.65 13.24 -5.89
C LYS A 138 -3.87 13.97 -6.99
N ASN A 139 -2.93 13.28 -7.63
CA ASN A 139 -2.24 13.77 -8.81
C ASN A 139 -2.99 13.34 -10.07
N TRP A 140 -3.20 14.28 -10.99
CA TRP A 140 -3.93 14.08 -12.24
C TRP A 140 -3.03 14.19 -13.49
N HIS A 141 -1.75 14.52 -13.28
CA HIS A 141 -0.72 14.59 -14.29
C HIS A 141 0.35 13.53 -14.04
N PRO A 142 1.02 13.04 -15.07
CA PRO A 142 2.08 12.05 -14.90
C PRO A 142 3.16 12.53 -13.91
N THR A 143 3.66 11.60 -13.12
CA THR A 143 4.83 11.82 -12.27
C THR A 143 6.01 12.30 -13.13
N PRO A 144 6.70 13.39 -12.77
CA PRO A 144 7.82 13.92 -13.55
C PRO A 144 8.88 12.87 -13.87
N VAL A 145 9.40 12.87 -15.08
CA VAL A 145 10.33 11.83 -15.57
C VAL A 145 11.59 11.71 -14.72
N ASN A 146 12.11 12.85 -14.21
CA ASN A 146 13.24 12.85 -13.28
C ASN A 146 12.93 12.11 -11.99
N LEU A 147 11.72 12.27 -11.42
CA LEU A 147 11.28 11.57 -10.22
C LEU A 147 11.05 10.07 -10.50
N GLN A 148 10.43 9.73 -11.65
CA GLN A 148 10.31 8.33 -12.07
C GLN A 148 11.68 7.65 -12.15
N HIS A 149 12.70 8.32 -12.70
CA HIS A 149 14.06 7.80 -12.77
C HIS A 149 14.71 7.68 -11.38
N GLN A 150 14.48 8.62 -10.48
CA GLN A 150 14.98 8.54 -9.09
C GLN A 150 14.39 7.31 -8.37
N LEU A 151 13.08 7.09 -8.49
CA LEU A 151 12.37 5.94 -7.92
C LEU A 151 12.89 4.61 -8.49
N ALA A 152 13.01 4.51 -9.82
CA ALA A 152 13.54 3.32 -10.48
C ALA A 152 15.01 3.03 -10.09
N ASN A 153 15.85 4.06 -9.96
CA ASN A 153 17.23 3.91 -9.49
C ASN A 153 17.31 3.51 -8.02
N ALA A 154 16.42 4.00 -7.17
CA ALA A 154 16.33 3.61 -5.77
C ALA A 154 16.04 2.09 -5.66
N VAL A 155 15.05 1.59 -6.41
CA VAL A 155 14.71 0.16 -6.45
C VAL A 155 15.89 -0.68 -6.95
N ARG A 156 16.55 -0.24 -8.03
CA ARG A 156 17.75 -0.93 -8.54
C ARG A 156 18.85 -1.00 -7.48
N SER A 157 19.07 0.09 -6.75
CA SER A 157 20.09 0.15 -5.70
C SER A 157 19.76 -0.72 -4.49
N LEU A 158 18.47 -0.94 -4.21
CA LEU A 158 18.02 -1.75 -3.08
C LEU A 158 17.99 -3.25 -3.40
N ALA A 159 17.94 -3.65 -4.66
CA ALA A 159 17.74 -5.03 -5.08
C ALA A 159 18.70 -6.04 -4.42
N ASP A 160 19.97 -5.65 -4.25
CA ASP A 160 21.01 -6.49 -3.62
C ASP A 160 21.18 -6.19 -2.10
N GLN A 161 20.38 -5.27 -1.53
CA GLN A 161 20.51 -4.82 -0.15
C GLN A 161 19.37 -5.29 0.75
N VAL A 162 18.24 -5.67 0.16
CA VAL A 162 17.04 -6.08 0.89
C VAL A 162 16.69 -7.54 0.63
N ASP A 163 15.99 -8.14 1.56
CA ASP A 163 15.57 -9.54 1.48
C ASP A 163 14.28 -9.69 0.66
N ALA A 164 13.47 -8.62 0.58
CA ALA A 164 12.28 -8.57 -0.27
C ALA A 164 11.89 -7.13 -0.66
N ILE A 165 11.16 -7.02 -1.77
CA ILE A 165 10.52 -5.78 -2.24
C ILE A 165 9.01 -6.00 -2.33
N ILE A 166 8.23 -5.12 -1.71
CA ILE A 166 6.77 -5.09 -1.85
C ILE A 166 6.43 -3.88 -2.71
N VAL A 167 5.71 -4.08 -3.81
CA VAL A 167 5.32 -3.02 -4.74
C VAL A 167 3.83 -2.82 -4.69
N LEU A 168 3.40 -1.59 -4.44
CA LEU A 168 1.99 -1.21 -4.26
C LEU A 168 1.62 -0.05 -5.18
N ASP A 169 0.85 -0.36 -6.23
CA ASP A 169 0.32 0.61 -7.18
C ASP A 169 -1.11 0.98 -6.77
N GLN A 170 -1.26 2.11 -6.12
CA GLN A 170 -2.53 2.58 -5.56
C GLN A 170 -3.07 3.84 -6.25
N ALA A 171 -2.34 4.39 -7.22
CA ALA A 171 -2.81 5.51 -8.04
C ALA A 171 -3.96 5.07 -8.96
N ASP A 172 -5.00 5.92 -9.07
CA ASP A 172 -6.18 5.61 -9.89
C ASP A 172 -5.90 5.76 -11.40
N ALA A 173 -5.01 6.69 -11.78
CA ALA A 173 -4.64 6.94 -13.16
C ALA A 173 -3.22 6.44 -13.48
N PRO A 174 -2.97 5.91 -14.69
CA PRO A 174 -1.65 5.48 -15.10
C PRO A 174 -0.62 6.60 -15.02
N GLU A 175 0.61 6.26 -14.65
CA GLU A 175 1.77 7.16 -14.61
C GLU A 175 1.66 8.32 -13.58
N THR A 176 0.59 8.43 -12.79
CA THR A 176 0.40 9.52 -11.83
C THR A 176 0.90 9.21 -10.41
N GLY A 177 1.41 7.99 -10.20
CA GLY A 177 1.96 7.49 -8.95
C GLY A 177 3.43 7.10 -9.07
N VAL A 178 3.83 6.20 -8.18
CA VAL A 178 5.21 5.66 -8.12
C VAL A 178 5.45 4.62 -9.21
N VAL A 179 4.43 3.79 -9.52
CA VAL A 179 4.58 2.70 -10.48
C VAL A 179 4.34 3.22 -11.91
N ALA A 180 5.44 3.61 -12.53
CA ALA A 180 5.53 3.98 -13.94
C ALA A 180 6.27 2.90 -14.74
N GLN A 181 6.27 3.00 -16.08
CA GLN A 181 6.94 2.02 -16.96
C GLN A 181 8.43 1.86 -16.62
N SER A 182 9.12 2.94 -16.29
CA SER A 182 10.54 2.91 -15.90
C SER A 182 10.81 2.03 -14.68
N LEU A 183 9.88 1.99 -13.72
CA LEU A 183 9.96 1.11 -12.57
C LEU A 183 9.68 -0.35 -12.96
N LEU A 184 8.66 -0.62 -13.76
CA LEU A 184 8.35 -1.98 -14.24
C LEU A 184 9.53 -2.59 -15.02
N ASP A 185 10.24 -1.78 -15.81
CA ASP A 185 11.46 -2.20 -16.53
C ASP A 185 12.60 -2.59 -15.57
N VAL A 186 12.70 -1.95 -14.41
CA VAL A 186 13.67 -2.33 -13.36
C VAL A 186 13.23 -3.63 -12.70
N LEU A 187 11.97 -3.75 -12.32
CA LEU A 187 11.44 -4.97 -11.70
C LEU A 187 11.66 -6.20 -12.61
N ALA A 188 11.42 -6.05 -13.91
CA ALA A 188 11.66 -7.10 -14.89
C ALA A 188 13.12 -7.60 -14.93
N LYS A 189 14.09 -6.72 -14.63
CA LYS A 189 15.53 -7.05 -14.63
C LYS A 189 15.99 -7.71 -13.34
N ILE A 190 15.36 -7.39 -12.21
CA ILE A 190 15.80 -7.87 -10.90
C ILE A 190 14.97 -9.04 -10.35
N LYS A 191 13.83 -9.37 -10.96
CA LYS A 191 12.83 -10.34 -10.48
C LYS A 191 13.34 -11.77 -10.25
N ASP A 192 14.45 -12.14 -10.86
CA ASP A 192 15.01 -13.48 -10.73
C ASP A 192 16.04 -13.59 -9.59
N ASN A 193 16.53 -12.45 -9.10
CA ASN A 193 17.52 -12.38 -8.02
C ASN A 193 16.95 -11.82 -6.72
N THR A 194 15.79 -11.14 -6.77
CA THR A 194 15.17 -10.49 -5.62
C THR A 194 13.74 -10.98 -5.46
N LEU A 195 13.33 -11.27 -4.23
CA LEU A 195 11.93 -11.61 -3.93
C LEU A 195 11.06 -10.36 -4.07
N ILE A 196 10.11 -10.38 -5.00
CA ILE A 196 9.22 -9.22 -5.26
C ILE A 196 7.77 -9.66 -5.19
N VAL A 197 6.97 -8.92 -4.40
CA VAL A 197 5.51 -9.07 -4.32
C VAL A 197 4.86 -7.82 -4.86
N GLY A 198 3.94 -7.96 -5.80
CA GLY A 198 3.20 -6.83 -6.41
C GLY A 198 1.71 -6.90 -6.15
N ASP A 199 1.12 -5.73 -5.86
CA ASP A 199 -0.31 -5.48 -5.74
C ASP A 199 -0.64 -4.18 -6.50
N SER A 200 -1.66 -4.20 -7.35
CA SER A 200 -2.08 -3.02 -8.12
C SER A 200 -3.58 -2.88 -8.15
N ARG A 201 -4.08 -1.73 -7.73
CA ARG A 201 -5.50 -1.36 -7.84
C ARG A 201 -5.99 -1.31 -9.30
N ARG A 202 -5.08 -1.03 -10.24
CA ARG A 202 -5.35 -1.02 -11.68
C ARG A 202 -5.22 -2.39 -12.35
N GLY A 203 -4.87 -3.42 -11.55
CA GLY A 203 -4.56 -4.76 -12.01
C GLY A 203 -3.10 -4.95 -12.40
N LEU A 204 -2.68 -6.22 -12.54
CA LEU A 204 -1.30 -6.64 -12.79
C LEU A 204 -1.06 -7.06 -14.25
N LYS A 205 -1.92 -6.60 -15.16
CA LYS A 205 -1.72 -6.82 -16.59
C LYS A 205 -0.42 -6.14 -17.06
N ASP A 206 0.35 -6.82 -17.87
CA ASP A 206 1.64 -6.35 -18.42
C ASP A 206 2.74 -6.12 -17.38
N TRP A 207 2.53 -6.54 -16.13
CA TRP A 207 3.57 -6.54 -15.11
C TRP A 207 4.56 -7.69 -15.34
N PRO A 208 5.84 -7.53 -14.92
CA PRO A 208 6.79 -8.62 -14.95
C PRO A 208 6.32 -9.79 -14.07
N SER A 209 6.70 -11.05 -14.44
CA SER A 209 6.34 -12.24 -13.67
C SER A 209 7.04 -12.24 -12.30
N ILE A 210 6.37 -11.69 -11.30
CA ILE A 210 6.75 -11.63 -9.89
C ILE A 210 5.69 -12.35 -9.05
N ILE A 211 5.79 -12.36 -7.74
CA ILE A 211 4.70 -12.84 -6.88
C ILE A 211 3.56 -11.85 -6.96
N TYR A 212 2.38 -12.30 -7.35
CA TYR A 212 1.19 -11.46 -7.43
C TYR A 212 0.31 -11.63 -6.20
N LYS A 213 -0.13 -10.51 -5.65
CA LYS A 213 -1.20 -10.45 -4.65
C LYS A 213 -2.33 -9.59 -5.22
N MET A 214 -3.56 -10.07 -5.14
CA MET A 214 -4.74 -9.39 -5.66
C MET A 214 -6.00 -9.84 -4.94
N ASN A 215 -7.13 -9.20 -5.19
CA ASN A 215 -8.44 -9.68 -4.78
C ASN A 215 -9.10 -10.53 -5.89
N ALA A 216 -10.26 -11.16 -5.58
CA ALA A 216 -10.94 -12.03 -6.53
C ALA A 216 -11.43 -11.28 -7.78
N ALA A 217 -11.85 -10.02 -7.66
CA ALA A 217 -12.31 -9.22 -8.80
C ALA A 217 -11.15 -8.85 -9.74
N GLU A 218 -10.00 -8.48 -9.19
CA GLU A 218 -8.78 -8.19 -9.94
C GLU A 218 -8.25 -9.45 -10.66
N LEU A 219 -8.33 -10.62 -10.01
CA LEU A 219 -7.98 -11.89 -10.62
C LEU A 219 -8.88 -12.20 -11.83
N ALA A 220 -10.19 -12.05 -11.67
CA ALA A 220 -11.15 -12.28 -12.74
C ALA A 220 -10.90 -11.37 -13.96
N GLN A 221 -10.55 -10.09 -13.73
CA GLN A 221 -10.19 -9.16 -14.79
C GLN A 221 -8.88 -9.55 -15.50
N LEU A 222 -7.90 -10.06 -14.75
CA LEU A 222 -6.58 -10.43 -15.30
C LEU A 222 -6.63 -11.73 -16.10
N THR A 223 -7.50 -12.67 -15.74
CA THR A 223 -7.55 -14.01 -16.33
C THR A 223 -8.66 -14.18 -17.36
N ASP A 224 -9.54 -13.19 -17.56
CA ASP A 224 -10.75 -13.26 -18.39
C ASP A 224 -11.62 -14.51 -18.07
N GLN A 225 -11.56 -14.99 -16.83
CA GLN A 225 -12.19 -16.24 -16.43
C GLN A 225 -13.31 -16.01 -15.42
N THR A 226 -14.45 -16.69 -15.66
CA THR A 226 -15.55 -16.84 -14.70
C THR A 226 -15.37 -18.06 -13.78
N SER A 227 -14.18 -18.68 -13.79
CA SER A 227 -13.87 -19.86 -13.00
C SER A 227 -13.70 -19.52 -11.52
N GLU A 228 -13.82 -20.55 -10.67
CA GLU A 228 -13.56 -20.43 -9.23
C GLU A 228 -12.18 -19.78 -8.99
N PRO A 229 -12.06 -18.84 -8.03
CA PRO A 229 -10.82 -18.09 -7.78
C PRO A 229 -9.59 -18.97 -7.57
N GLU A 230 -9.76 -20.13 -6.95
CA GLU A 230 -8.67 -21.09 -6.73
C GLU A 230 -8.12 -21.65 -8.05
N GLN A 231 -8.99 -22.02 -8.98
CA GLN A 231 -8.58 -22.55 -10.29
C GLN A 231 -7.92 -21.46 -11.14
N ALA A 232 -8.47 -20.24 -11.13
CA ALA A 232 -7.90 -19.10 -11.83
C ALA A 232 -6.49 -18.73 -11.27
N ALA A 233 -6.33 -18.75 -9.94
CA ALA A 233 -5.03 -18.52 -9.29
C ALA A 233 -3.98 -19.57 -9.68
N ARG A 234 -4.36 -20.85 -9.73
CA ARG A 234 -3.46 -21.94 -10.19
C ARG A 234 -3.05 -21.74 -11.64
N THR A 235 -3.99 -21.42 -12.51
CA THR A 235 -3.70 -21.17 -13.92
C THR A 235 -2.72 -20.01 -14.07
N LEU A 236 -2.95 -18.91 -13.37
CA LEU A 236 -2.09 -17.74 -13.41
C LEU A 236 -0.69 -18.04 -12.83
N ALA A 237 -0.60 -18.79 -11.71
CA ALA A 237 0.67 -19.18 -11.12
C ALA A 237 1.49 -20.06 -12.09
N ALA A 238 0.85 -21.01 -12.78
CA ALA A 238 1.51 -21.83 -13.79
C ALA A 238 1.98 -20.99 -14.99
N GLN A 239 1.20 -20.00 -15.44
CA GLN A 239 1.54 -19.12 -16.55
C GLN A 239 2.71 -18.20 -16.23
N THR A 240 2.73 -17.62 -15.03
CA THR A 240 3.77 -16.67 -14.61
C THR A 240 5.03 -17.35 -14.09
N GLY A 241 4.94 -18.63 -13.71
CA GLY A 241 6.02 -19.35 -13.03
C GLY A 241 6.29 -18.82 -11.60
N ARG A 242 5.35 -18.09 -11.00
CA ARG A 242 5.46 -17.44 -9.69
C ARG A 242 4.23 -17.71 -8.82
N PRO A 243 4.37 -17.72 -7.49
CA PRO A 243 3.21 -17.82 -6.60
C PRO A 243 2.20 -16.69 -6.82
N VAL A 244 0.92 -17.01 -6.62
CA VAL A 244 -0.19 -16.05 -6.68
C VAL A 244 -0.98 -16.14 -5.39
N PHE A 245 -1.27 -14.99 -4.77
CA PHE A 245 -2.09 -14.87 -3.57
C PHE A 245 -3.36 -14.08 -3.87
N VAL A 246 -4.51 -14.63 -3.52
CA VAL A 246 -5.83 -14.02 -3.79
C VAL A 246 -6.59 -13.86 -2.49
N SER A 247 -6.89 -12.61 -2.11
CA SER A 247 -7.76 -12.33 -0.97
C SER A 247 -9.23 -12.47 -1.36
N LEU A 248 -10.01 -13.16 -0.51
CA LEU A 248 -11.41 -13.49 -0.72
C LEU A 248 -12.33 -12.82 0.32
N GLY A 249 -11.92 -11.70 0.91
CA GLY A 249 -12.65 -11.03 1.99
C GLY A 249 -12.82 -11.95 3.21
N GLU A 250 -14.05 -12.10 3.68
CA GLU A 250 -14.39 -12.98 4.83
C GLU A 250 -14.08 -14.46 4.59
N HIS A 251 -13.87 -14.87 3.34
CA HIS A 251 -13.55 -16.25 2.96
C HIS A 251 -12.04 -16.56 3.01
N GLY A 252 -11.20 -15.60 3.44
CA GLY A 252 -9.76 -15.79 3.67
C GLY A 252 -8.90 -15.53 2.45
N ILE A 253 -7.82 -16.31 2.28
CA ILE A 253 -6.83 -16.16 1.22
C ILE A 253 -6.55 -17.51 0.55
N VAL A 254 -6.43 -17.50 -0.78
CA VAL A 254 -5.92 -18.61 -1.57
C VAL A 254 -4.47 -18.31 -1.96
N GLY A 255 -3.57 -19.27 -1.75
CA GLY A 255 -2.22 -19.27 -2.29
C GLY A 255 -2.07 -20.37 -3.33
N ALA A 256 -1.61 -20.05 -4.53
CA ALA A 256 -1.33 -21.01 -5.59
C ALA A 256 0.15 -20.99 -5.97
N GLN A 257 0.73 -22.18 -6.15
CA GLN A 257 2.12 -22.39 -6.58
C GLN A 257 2.19 -22.74 -8.08
N PRO A 258 3.32 -22.47 -8.75
CA PRO A 258 3.51 -22.78 -10.17
C PRO A 258 3.39 -24.26 -10.53
N ASP A 259 3.68 -25.15 -9.58
CA ASP A 259 3.60 -26.61 -9.75
C ASP A 259 2.17 -27.18 -9.67
N GLY A 260 1.17 -26.31 -9.54
CA GLY A 260 -0.24 -26.68 -9.42
C GLY A 260 -0.69 -26.98 -8.00
N HIS A 261 0.21 -26.97 -7.01
CA HIS A 261 -0.19 -27.01 -5.60
C HIS A 261 -0.89 -25.71 -5.24
N SER A 262 -2.07 -25.84 -4.65
CA SER A 262 -2.74 -24.73 -3.95
C SER A 262 -2.95 -25.14 -2.51
N GLU A 263 -2.52 -24.33 -1.59
CA GLU A 263 -2.88 -24.48 -0.18
C GLU A 263 -4.12 -23.65 0.11
N ASN A 264 -5.08 -24.32 0.76
CA ASN A 264 -6.38 -23.78 1.10
C ASN A 264 -6.33 -22.82 2.28
N ARG A 265 -7.11 -21.77 2.10
CA ARG A 265 -7.89 -20.96 3.03
C ARG A 265 -7.54 -21.10 4.51
N LEU A 266 -6.95 -20.08 5.05
CA LEU A 266 -7.19 -19.73 6.44
C LEU A 266 -8.47 -18.87 6.49
N THR A 267 -9.61 -19.48 6.77
CA THR A 267 -10.79 -18.73 7.22
C THR A 267 -10.56 -18.34 8.67
N LEU A 268 -9.88 -17.21 8.86
CA LEU A 268 -9.90 -16.54 10.16
C LEU A 268 -11.08 -15.57 10.13
N PRO A 269 -11.98 -15.58 11.13
CA PRO A 269 -12.98 -14.52 11.24
C PRO A 269 -12.22 -13.21 11.40
N VAL A 270 -12.38 -12.33 10.42
CA VAL A 270 -11.91 -10.95 10.52
C VAL A 270 -12.93 -10.24 11.40
N SER A 271 -12.60 -10.08 12.68
CA SER A 271 -13.30 -9.12 13.53
C SER A 271 -12.82 -7.73 13.15
N GLY A 272 -13.68 -6.96 12.49
CA GLY A 272 -13.49 -5.55 12.23
C GLY A 272 -13.65 -4.73 13.50
#